data_ae604ffbba21f24ac1dc423465701951
#
_entry.id   ae604ffbba21f24ac1dc423465701951
#
_cell.length_a   1.000
_cell.length_b   1.000
_cell.length_c   1.000
_cell.angle_alpha   90.00
_cell.angle_beta   90.00
_cell.angle_gamma   90.00
#
_symmetry.space_group_name_H-M   'P 1'
#
loop_
_entity.id
_entity.type
_entity.pdbx_description
1 polymer ?
#
loop_
_entity_poly.entity_id
_entity_poly.type
_entity_poly.pdbx_seq_one_letter_code
_entity_poly.pdbx_strand_id
1 'polypeptide(L)' 'LVHAPLQAIYLLNLARKNEIEFNSFEYKATAPLVYNNNFFVEIGENQDDEIIGRILNEKQEITMIAKYKK' A
#
# COMPACT_ATOMS: atom_id res chain seq x y z
N LEU A 1 0.34 4.66 16.62
CA LEU A 1 0.83 4.06 15.38
C LEU A 1 -0.25 3.21 14.72
N VAL A 2 -0.33 3.29 13.41
CA VAL A 2 -1.22 2.42 12.65
C VAL A 2 -0.53 1.08 12.45
N HIS A 3 -1.20 0.01 12.86
CA HIS A 3 -0.67 -1.34 12.80
C HIS A 3 -0.47 -1.77 11.33
N ALA A 4 0.63 -2.47 11.04
CA ALA A 4 0.95 -2.85 9.67
C ALA A 4 -0.15 -3.67 8.97
N PRO A 5 -0.79 -4.68 9.60
CA PRO A 5 -1.90 -5.36 8.95
C PRO A 5 -3.06 -4.44 8.59
N LEU A 6 -3.33 -3.40 9.37
CA LEU A 6 -4.37 -2.43 9.04
C LEU A 6 -3.99 -1.61 7.82
N GLN A 7 -2.71 -1.20 7.70
CA GLN A 7 -2.23 -0.51 6.50
C GLN A 7 -2.39 -1.40 5.26
N ALA A 8 -2.10 -2.70 5.39
CA ALA A 8 -2.27 -3.64 4.29
C ALA A 8 -3.74 -3.73 3.85
N ILE A 9 -4.69 -3.64 4.78
CA ILE A 9 -6.11 -3.62 4.44
C ILE A 9 -6.47 -2.41 3.60
N TYR A 10 -5.90 -1.24 3.88
CA TYR A 10 -6.12 -0.06 3.05
C TYR A 10 -5.66 -0.30 1.61
N LEU A 11 -4.50 -0.95 1.43
CA LEU A 11 -3.99 -1.25 0.10
C LEU A 11 -4.83 -2.30 -0.62
N LEU A 12 -5.34 -3.30 0.10
CA LEU A 12 -6.24 -4.28 -0.48
C LEU A 12 -7.57 -3.64 -0.91
N ASN A 13 -8.11 -2.75 -0.09
CA ASN A 13 -9.33 -2.04 -0.43
C ASN A 13 -9.15 -1.13 -1.65
N LEU A 14 -7.99 -0.49 -1.78
CA LEU A 14 -7.70 0.33 -2.94
C LEU A 14 -7.63 -0.51 -4.21
N ALA A 15 -7.00 -1.68 -4.15
CA ALA A 15 -6.95 -2.60 -5.28
C ALA A 15 -8.35 -3.05 -5.70
N ARG A 16 -9.18 -3.40 -4.73
CA ARG A 16 -10.57 -3.81 -5.01
C ARG A 16 -11.36 -2.67 -5.66
N LYS A 17 -11.19 -1.46 -5.16
CA LYS A 17 -11.88 -0.28 -5.70
C LYS A 17 -11.47 0.02 -7.13
N ASN A 18 -10.23 -0.30 -7.51
CA ASN A 18 -9.70 -0.09 -8.86
C ASN A 18 -9.82 -1.35 -9.72
N GLU A 19 -10.52 -2.37 -9.25
CA GLU A 19 -10.78 -3.61 -9.99
C GLU A 19 -9.50 -4.32 -10.44
N ILE A 20 -8.48 -4.30 -9.58
CA ILE A 20 -7.21 -4.96 -9.86
C ILE A 20 -7.31 -6.43 -9.50
N GLU A 21 -6.97 -7.30 -10.47
CA GLU A 21 -6.96 -8.74 -10.25
C GLU A 21 -5.55 -9.19 -9.85
N PHE A 22 -5.48 -10.00 -8.79
CA PHE A 22 -4.21 -10.56 -8.33
C PHE A 22 -4.45 -11.87 -7.61
N ASN A 23 -3.46 -12.75 -7.60
CA ASN A 23 -3.49 -14.04 -6.91
C ASN A 23 -2.66 -14.04 -5.64
N SER A 24 -1.71 -13.12 -5.52
CA SER A 24 -0.90 -13.00 -4.31
C SER A 24 -0.66 -11.54 -3.97
N PHE A 25 -0.47 -11.28 -2.70
CA PHE A 25 -0.26 -9.95 -2.16
C PHE A 25 0.86 -10.02 -1.14
N GLU A 26 1.92 -9.25 -1.36
CA GLU A 26 3.04 -9.14 -0.44
C GLU A 26 3.15 -7.70 0.03
N TYR A 27 3.47 -7.51 1.30
CA TYR A 27 3.68 -6.15 1.80
C TYR A 27 4.83 -6.11 2.79
N LYS A 28 5.43 -4.92 2.90
CA LYS A 28 6.51 -4.66 3.84
C LYS A 28 6.33 -3.28 4.43
N ALA A 29 6.28 -3.20 5.76
CA ALA A 29 6.28 -1.93 6.47
C ALA A 29 7.71 -1.38 6.48
N THR A 30 7.88 -0.12 6.06
CA THR A 30 9.19 0.51 5.95
C THR A 30 9.40 1.62 6.98
N ALA A 31 8.31 2.19 7.51
CA ALA A 31 8.37 3.22 8.55
C ALA A 31 7.05 3.23 9.31
N PRO A 32 7.04 3.76 10.55
CA PRO A 32 5.78 3.87 11.31
C PRO A 32 4.81 4.86 10.66
N LEU A 33 3.53 4.56 10.74
CA LEU A 33 2.47 5.48 10.35
C LEU A 33 1.74 5.93 11.61
N VAL A 34 1.74 7.25 11.87
CA VAL A 34 1.12 7.81 13.06
C VAL A 34 -0.38 7.96 12.85
N TYR A 35 -1.15 7.48 13.83
CA TYR A 35 -2.60 7.34 13.73
C TYR A 35 -3.34 8.64 13.43
N ASN A 36 -2.95 9.74 14.07
CA ASN A 36 -3.67 11.01 13.96
C ASN A 36 -3.21 11.89 12.80
N ASN A 37 -2.27 11.41 12.00
CA ASN A 37 -1.76 12.17 10.87
C ASN A 37 -2.45 11.71 9.60
N ASN A 38 -2.56 12.63 8.63
CA ASN A 38 -3.05 12.27 7.31
C ASN A 38 -2.04 11.35 6.62
N PHE A 39 -2.55 10.49 5.77
CA PHE A 39 -1.70 9.64 4.96
C PHE A 39 -2.31 9.50 3.57
N PHE A 40 -1.47 9.08 2.63
CA PHE A 40 -1.86 8.94 1.22
C PHE A 40 -1.61 7.51 0.78
N VAL A 41 -2.52 7.00 -0.03
CA VAL A 41 -2.42 5.66 -0.58
C VAL A 41 -2.31 5.77 -2.10
N GLU A 42 -1.28 5.17 -2.67
CA GLU A 42 -1.03 5.20 -4.10
C GLU A 42 -1.00 3.78 -4.65
N ILE A 43 -1.38 3.64 -5.93
CA ILE A 43 -1.26 2.38 -6.64
C ILE A 43 -0.78 2.69 -8.06
N GLY A 44 0.11 1.86 -8.59
CA GLY A 44 0.66 2.07 -9.94
C GLY A 44 1.34 0.82 -10.45
N GLU A 45 1.72 0.86 -11.73
CA GLU A 45 2.41 -0.25 -12.37
C GLU A 45 3.92 0.00 -12.42
N ASN A 46 4.70 -1.07 -12.27
CA ASN A 46 6.14 -0.99 -12.51
C ASN A 46 6.48 -1.57 -13.88
N GLN A 47 7.80 -1.66 -14.20
CA GLN A 47 8.27 -2.08 -15.52
C GLN A 47 8.02 -3.55 -15.83
N ASP A 48 7.74 -4.38 -14.82
CA ASP A 48 7.57 -5.82 -14.98
C ASP A 48 6.09 -6.23 -14.99
N ASP A 49 5.20 -5.29 -15.28
CA ASP A 49 3.75 -5.49 -15.22
C ASP A 49 3.24 -5.84 -13.83
N GLU A 50 4.07 -5.63 -12.81
CA GLU A 50 3.63 -5.78 -11.43
C GLU A 50 2.91 -4.51 -10.99
N ILE A 51 1.90 -4.68 -10.17
CA ILE A 51 1.19 -3.54 -9.60
C ILE A 51 1.72 -3.32 -8.19
N ILE A 52 2.11 -2.09 -7.91
CA ILE A 52 2.72 -1.70 -6.63
C ILE A 52 1.78 -0.75 -5.91
N GLY A 53 1.52 -1.03 -4.64
CA GLY A 53 0.80 -0.11 -3.76
C GLY A 53 1.76 0.50 -2.74
N ARG A 54 1.53 1.75 -2.38
CA ARG A 54 2.33 2.45 -1.38
C ARG A 54 1.46 3.26 -0.45
N ILE A 55 1.88 3.34 0.81
CA ILE A 55 1.29 4.28 1.76
C ILE A 55 2.38 5.29 2.14
N LEU A 56 2.03 6.56 2.09
CA LEU A 56 2.94 7.66 2.42
C LEU A 56 2.35 8.48 3.57
N ASN A 57 3.21 8.98 4.45
CA ASN A 57 2.78 9.86 5.52
C ASN A 57 2.69 11.31 5.02
N GLU A 58 2.39 12.24 5.92
CA GLU A 58 2.26 13.66 5.56
C GLU A 58 3.53 14.26 4.98
N LYS A 59 4.69 13.71 5.34
CA LYS A 59 5.98 14.18 4.84
C LYS A 59 6.36 13.49 3.54
N GLN A 60 5.47 12.71 2.96
CA GLN A 60 5.67 11.93 1.74
C GLN A 60 6.73 10.84 1.89
N GLU A 61 6.96 10.38 3.11
CA GLU A 61 7.80 9.23 3.36
C GLU A 61 6.98 7.95 3.19
N ILE A 62 7.58 6.94 2.57
CA ILE A 62 6.88 5.66 2.36
C ILE A 62 6.85 4.90 3.69
N THR A 63 5.66 4.53 4.14
CA THR A 63 5.47 3.74 5.35
C THR A 63 5.18 2.28 5.06
N MET A 64 4.71 1.97 3.87
CA MET A 64 4.45 0.60 3.43
C MET A 64 4.54 0.50 1.92
N ILE A 65 5.11 -0.61 1.45
CA ILE A 65 5.12 -0.97 0.04
C ILE A 65 4.48 -2.35 -0.09
N ALA A 66 3.64 -2.51 -1.09
CA ALA A 66 2.99 -3.78 -1.37
C ALA A 66 3.09 -4.13 -2.84
N LYS A 67 3.08 -5.42 -3.13
CA LYS A 67 3.06 -5.92 -4.51
C LYS A 67 1.83 -6.81 -4.69
N TYR A 68 1.10 -6.55 -5.75
CA TYR A 68 -0.02 -7.38 -6.18
C TYR A 68 0.45 -8.21 -7.36
N LYS A 69 0.49 -9.52 -7.20
CA LYS A 69 1.01 -10.43 -8.24
C LYS A 69 -0.11 -11.31 -8.78
N LYS A 70 -0.06 -11.52 -10.07
CA LYS A 70 -0.94 -12.49 -10.72
C LYS A 70 -0.37 -13.90 -10.68
#